data_150ee47daf900683037f9330ccbd0d35
#
_entry.id   150ee47daf900683037f9330ccbd0d35
#
_cell.length_a   1.000
_cell.length_b   1.000
_cell.length_c   1.000
_cell.angle_alpha   90.00
_cell.angle_beta   90.00
_cell.angle_gamma   90.00
#
_symmetry.space_group_name_H-M   'P 1'
#
loop_
_entity.id
_entity.type
_entity.pdbx_description
1 polymer ?
#
loop_
_entity_poly.entity_id
_entity_poly.type
_entity_poly.pdbx_seq_one_letter_code
_entity_poly.pdbx_strand_id
1 'polypeptide(L)'
;MNETINREDLYLFQTGKARQAYLTFGCHYQKKTKTHRFTVWAPNAKSVSVVGDFNFWNPLAHPMKGDKDGIYTIEIEGLKKGDLYKYHVEGYDGICRYKSDPFAFYAECRPDTASKVWDFDDFKWSDKRFINQRKKRQTLDQPMSIYELHLGTWRMPQEEEREFYNYREIADMLIPYLGEMGYTHVELMPITEYPYDLSWGYQVTGYYGVTSRYGTPEDFNYMINELHKAGISVILDWVPAHFPRDEHGLAMFDGTHIYDHEDPRKGSQPDWGTLLFNYGKPEVQSFLISSAMFFADVYHIDGIRIDAVSAMLYLDFGKQEGEYVPNEDGTNINYEAVDFLRNLNEALRTTHEGFLTIAEESTAYPKVTSDVDDPEGLGFVYKWNMGYMHDTLYYMELDPLYRKDNHGAIIFSMDYAYSENYILPYSHDEVVHGKGSMINKMYGAYDEKFASLRTLYGFTMAHPGKKLLFMGGEFAQFVEWRDKEQLDWFLIDQYEMHDSFHKYVAKLNEIYKSEPALYELDQDPAGFEWCLQRDADHSVVAFIRKNKKGRGRKQQQILCVCNFTPMEWDKYKVPLPKKSKLTKILDSSELDFGGDGDVSESKVSTKRVKVCLLYTSPSPRDTERSR
;
A
#
# COMPACT_ATOMS: atom_id res chain seq x y z
N MET A 1 19.45 -36.10 -22.17
CA MET A 1 18.23 -35.47 -22.64
C MET A 1 18.16 -34.16 -21.90
N ASN A 2 18.33 -33.04 -22.61
CA ASN A 2 18.16 -31.73 -22.02
C ASN A 2 16.73 -31.68 -21.46
N GLU A 3 16.56 -31.30 -20.19
CA GLU A 3 15.24 -31.00 -19.67
C GLU A 3 14.74 -29.80 -20.46
N THR A 4 13.97 -30.08 -21.49
CA THR A 4 13.31 -29.10 -22.32
C THR A 4 12.36 -28.33 -21.41
N ILE A 5 12.34 -27.00 -21.52
CA ILE A 5 11.31 -26.17 -20.86
C ILE A 5 9.95 -26.84 -21.09
N ASN A 6 9.16 -26.93 -20.02
CA ASN A 6 7.84 -27.55 -20.11
C ASN A 6 6.96 -26.74 -21.08
N ARG A 7 6.43 -27.38 -22.11
CA ARG A 7 5.58 -26.73 -23.10
C ARG A 7 4.27 -26.20 -22.49
N GLU A 8 3.80 -26.81 -21.43
CA GLU A 8 2.62 -26.35 -20.72
C GLU A 8 2.86 -24.99 -20.04
N ASP A 9 4.03 -24.81 -19.39
CA ASP A 9 4.39 -23.55 -18.76
C ASP A 9 4.52 -22.42 -19.80
N LEU A 10 5.10 -22.71 -20.97
CA LEU A 10 5.16 -21.74 -22.08
C LEU A 10 3.77 -21.41 -22.62
N TYR A 11 2.90 -22.39 -22.77
CA TYR A 11 1.52 -22.18 -23.20
C TYR A 11 0.75 -21.30 -22.18
N LEU A 12 0.91 -21.55 -20.88
CA LEU A 12 0.32 -20.73 -19.84
C LEU A 12 0.84 -19.29 -19.88
N PHE A 13 2.15 -19.11 -20.11
CA PHE A 13 2.75 -17.79 -20.25
C PHE A 13 2.16 -17.01 -21.43
N GLN A 14 2.11 -17.64 -22.60
CA GLN A 14 1.57 -17.06 -23.85
C GLN A 14 0.06 -16.81 -23.84
N THR A 15 -0.66 -17.41 -22.89
CA THR A 15 -2.12 -17.26 -22.78
C THR A 15 -2.56 -16.38 -21.58
N GLY A 16 -1.63 -15.72 -20.90
CA GLY A 16 -1.96 -14.86 -19.76
C GLY A 16 -2.31 -15.62 -18.47
N LYS A 17 -2.03 -16.93 -18.43
CA LYS A 17 -2.48 -17.82 -17.33
C LYS A 17 -1.34 -18.31 -16.44
N ALA A 18 -0.08 -17.96 -16.75
CA ALA A 18 1.04 -18.33 -15.91
C ALA A 18 0.98 -17.55 -14.58
N ARG A 19 1.02 -18.28 -13.48
CA ARG A 19 1.10 -17.73 -12.12
C ARG A 19 2.49 -17.83 -11.52
N GLN A 20 3.35 -18.65 -12.09
CA GLN A 20 4.71 -18.95 -11.62
C GLN A 20 5.72 -18.94 -12.79
N ALA A 21 5.60 -17.95 -13.69
CA ALA A 21 6.52 -17.82 -14.83
C ALA A 21 7.98 -17.70 -14.37
N TYR A 22 8.23 -17.23 -13.17
CA TYR A 22 9.56 -17.13 -12.56
C TYR A 22 10.24 -18.50 -12.33
N LEU A 23 9.54 -19.63 -12.41
CA LEU A 23 10.15 -20.98 -12.38
C LEU A 23 10.71 -21.39 -13.74
N THR A 24 10.25 -20.74 -14.81
CA THR A 24 10.63 -21.03 -16.20
C THR A 24 11.63 -20.01 -16.72
N PHE A 25 11.35 -18.72 -16.54
CA PHE A 25 12.18 -17.61 -17.00
C PHE A 25 13.20 -17.18 -15.95
N GLY A 26 14.24 -16.47 -16.39
CA GLY A 26 15.35 -16.07 -15.55
C GLY A 26 16.51 -17.06 -15.52
N CYS A 27 17.32 -16.99 -14.47
CA CYS A 27 18.50 -17.84 -14.27
C CYS A 27 18.22 -18.91 -13.20
N HIS A 28 18.32 -20.20 -13.55
CA HIS A 28 18.01 -21.31 -12.66
C HIS A 28 19.10 -22.36 -12.61
N TYR A 29 19.55 -22.73 -11.41
CA TYR A 29 20.49 -23.82 -11.22
C TYR A 29 19.84 -25.19 -11.51
N GLN A 30 20.46 -25.97 -12.40
CA GLN A 30 20.03 -27.31 -12.78
C GLN A 30 20.85 -28.35 -12.03
N LYS A 31 20.28 -28.94 -10.96
CA LYS A 31 20.97 -29.89 -10.05
C LYS A 31 21.54 -31.13 -10.78
N LYS A 32 20.88 -31.58 -11.88
CA LYS A 32 21.29 -32.79 -12.62
C LYS A 32 22.51 -32.55 -13.50
N THR A 33 22.52 -31.43 -14.24
CA THR A 33 23.59 -31.07 -15.19
C THR A 33 24.70 -30.26 -14.54
N LYS A 34 24.42 -29.67 -13.34
CA LYS A 34 25.27 -28.72 -12.62
C LYS A 34 25.54 -27.45 -13.45
N THR A 35 24.56 -27.04 -14.21
CA THR A 35 24.57 -25.85 -15.08
C THR A 35 23.59 -24.81 -14.55
N HIS A 36 23.71 -23.57 -15.00
CA HIS A 36 22.65 -22.56 -14.86
C HIS A 36 21.96 -22.39 -16.20
N ARG A 37 20.63 -22.59 -16.21
CA ARG A 37 19.78 -22.34 -17.37
C ARG A 37 19.30 -20.90 -17.33
N PHE A 38 19.53 -20.18 -18.41
CA PHE A 38 18.97 -18.86 -18.67
C PHE A 38 17.83 -18.99 -19.67
N THR A 39 16.72 -18.31 -19.38
CA THR A 39 15.54 -18.29 -20.25
C THR A 39 14.99 -16.87 -20.30
N VAL A 40 14.80 -16.31 -21.50
CA VAL A 40 14.23 -14.96 -21.69
C VAL A 40 13.27 -14.93 -22.87
N TRP A 41 12.25 -14.09 -22.77
CA TRP A 41 11.30 -13.80 -23.85
C TRP A 41 11.72 -12.53 -24.60
N ALA A 42 11.99 -12.67 -25.88
CA ALA A 42 12.40 -11.58 -26.77
C ALA A 42 11.95 -11.89 -28.22
N PRO A 43 10.63 -11.85 -28.49
CA PRO A 43 10.02 -12.44 -29.71
C PRO A 43 10.49 -11.81 -31.00
N ASN A 44 10.97 -10.57 -30.98
CA ASN A 44 11.43 -9.84 -32.18
C ASN A 44 12.93 -9.64 -32.23
N ALA A 45 13.70 -10.18 -31.25
CA ALA A 45 15.14 -10.10 -31.27
C ALA A 45 15.73 -10.92 -32.43
N LYS A 46 16.78 -10.38 -33.07
CA LYS A 46 17.56 -11.11 -34.06
C LYS A 46 18.51 -12.12 -33.43
N SER A 47 19.10 -11.74 -32.29
CA SER A 47 19.95 -12.62 -31.49
C SER A 47 19.97 -12.18 -30.04
N VAL A 48 20.16 -13.14 -29.12
CA VAL A 48 20.35 -12.91 -27.70
C VAL A 48 21.54 -13.72 -27.21
N SER A 49 22.39 -13.13 -26.37
CA SER A 49 23.52 -13.79 -25.72
C SER A 49 23.56 -13.45 -24.25
N VAL A 50 24.04 -14.36 -23.39
CA VAL A 50 24.36 -14.08 -22.00
C VAL A 50 25.79 -13.56 -21.91
N VAL A 51 25.95 -12.40 -21.27
CA VAL A 51 27.25 -11.77 -21.01
C VAL A 51 27.41 -11.52 -19.50
N GLY A 52 28.64 -11.55 -19.05
CA GLY A 52 28.97 -11.33 -17.64
C GLY A 52 30.46 -11.44 -17.37
N ASP A 53 30.87 -11.31 -16.12
CA ASP A 53 32.30 -11.41 -15.74
C ASP A 53 32.92 -12.75 -16.13
N PHE A 54 32.14 -13.83 -16.07
CA PHE A 54 32.54 -15.19 -16.37
C PHE A 54 32.95 -15.39 -17.86
N ASN A 55 32.59 -14.47 -18.74
CA ASN A 55 32.98 -14.52 -20.17
C ASN A 55 33.53 -13.17 -20.69
N PHE A 56 34.00 -12.32 -19.76
CA PHE A 56 34.56 -10.99 -20.07
C PHE A 56 33.61 -10.10 -20.87
N TRP A 57 32.29 -10.25 -20.61
CA TRP A 57 31.22 -9.49 -21.28
C TRP A 57 31.22 -9.66 -22.81
N ASN A 58 31.74 -10.79 -23.29
CA ASN A 58 31.86 -11.10 -24.74
C ASN A 58 30.53 -11.70 -25.26
N PRO A 59 29.79 -10.99 -26.15
CA PRO A 59 28.51 -11.47 -26.66
C PRO A 59 28.63 -12.70 -27.59
N LEU A 60 29.81 -13.03 -28.07
CA LEU A 60 30.02 -14.18 -28.91
C LEU A 60 30.30 -15.48 -28.14
N ALA A 61 30.51 -15.38 -26.82
CA ALA A 61 30.88 -16.54 -25.98
C ALA A 61 29.69 -17.46 -25.63
N HIS A 62 28.53 -16.87 -25.36
CA HIS A 62 27.35 -17.63 -24.91
C HIS A 62 26.07 -17.18 -25.66
N PRO A 63 26.02 -17.46 -27.01
CA PRO A 63 24.81 -17.16 -27.79
C PRO A 63 23.68 -18.11 -27.38
N MET A 64 22.49 -17.56 -27.15
CA MET A 64 21.29 -18.31 -26.78
C MET A 64 20.60 -18.87 -28.02
N LYS A 65 19.91 -19.99 -27.83
CA LYS A 65 19.10 -20.60 -28.88
C LYS A 65 17.66 -20.11 -28.76
N GLY A 66 17.19 -19.37 -29.75
CA GLY A 66 15.78 -18.96 -29.87
C GLY A 66 14.91 -20.04 -30.47
N ASP A 67 13.65 -20.09 -30.08
CA ASP A 67 12.59 -20.88 -30.70
C ASP A 67 11.65 -20.00 -31.54
N LYS A 68 10.62 -20.63 -32.14
CA LYS A 68 9.64 -19.95 -33.00
C LYS A 68 8.73 -18.96 -32.23
N ASP A 69 8.66 -19.09 -30.91
CA ASP A 69 7.80 -18.31 -30.02
C ASP A 69 8.61 -17.17 -29.33
N GLY A 70 9.89 -16.99 -29.75
CA GLY A 70 10.77 -15.95 -29.24
C GLY A 70 11.31 -16.21 -27.85
N ILE A 71 11.33 -17.48 -27.45
CA ILE A 71 11.94 -17.90 -26.18
C ILE A 71 13.39 -18.29 -26.44
N TYR A 72 14.32 -17.57 -25.83
CA TYR A 72 15.76 -17.81 -25.93
C TYR A 72 16.24 -18.56 -24.67
N THR A 73 17.06 -19.61 -24.90
CA THR A 73 17.59 -20.44 -23.79
C THR A 73 19.04 -20.81 -24.01
N ILE A 74 19.79 -20.95 -22.90
CA ILE A 74 21.13 -21.52 -22.85
C ILE A 74 21.39 -22.14 -21.48
N GLU A 75 22.26 -23.18 -21.43
CA GLU A 75 22.82 -23.69 -20.17
C GLU A 75 24.30 -23.34 -20.10
N ILE A 76 24.78 -22.82 -18.98
CA ILE A 76 26.15 -22.40 -18.74
C ILE A 76 26.68 -23.12 -17.50
N GLU A 77 27.88 -23.72 -17.63
CA GLU A 77 28.58 -24.41 -16.54
C GLU A 77 29.46 -23.41 -15.74
N GLY A 78 29.75 -23.76 -14.50
CA GLY A 78 30.77 -23.09 -13.66
C GLY A 78 30.38 -21.78 -13.04
N LEU A 79 29.13 -21.31 -13.20
CA LEU A 79 28.64 -20.09 -12.56
C LEU A 79 28.43 -20.29 -11.06
N LYS A 80 28.57 -19.22 -10.31
CA LYS A 80 28.37 -19.17 -8.86
C LYS A 80 27.28 -18.16 -8.51
N LYS A 81 26.65 -18.37 -7.36
CA LYS A 81 25.75 -17.39 -6.75
C LYS A 81 26.47 -16.05 -6.57
N GLY A 82 25.89 -14.98 -7.08
CA GLY A 82 26.44 -13.63 -7.10
C GLY A 82 27.18 -13.24 -8.38
N ASP A 83 27.44 -14.17 -9.32
CA ASP A 83 28.04 -13.82 -10.61
C ASP A 83 27.14 -12.84 -11.36
N LEU A 84 27.75 -11.82 -11.97
CA LEU A 84 27.06 -10.77 -12.70
C LEU A 84 26.75 -11.20 -14.13
N TYR A 85 25.55 -10.85 -14.61
CA TYR A 85 25.18 -11.07 -16.00
C TYR A 85 24.18 -10.05 -16.53
N LYS A 86 24.14 -9.93 -17.86
CA LYS A 86 23.10 -9.26 -18.65
C LYS A 86 22.77 -10.10 -19.89
N TYR A 87 21.66 -9.76 -20.53
CA TYR A 87 21.41 -10.18 -21.90
C TYR A 87 21.94 -9.13 -22.88
N HIS A 88 22.77 -9.55 -23.83
CA HIS A 88 23.11 -8.75 -25.01
C HIS A 88 22.08 -9.10 -26.09
N VAL A 89 21.25 -8.15 -26.43
CA VAL A 89 20.11 -8.32 -27.35
C VAL A 89 20.35 -7.50 -28.59
N GLU A 90 20.48 -8.15 -29.77
CA GLU A 90 20.38 -7.50 -31.06
C GLU A 90 18.90 -7.38 -31.41
N GLY A 91 18.37 -6.17 -31.31
CA GLY A 91 16.95 -5.90 -31.49
C GLY A 91 16.47 -6.00 -32.94
N TYR A 92 15.15 -5.98 -33.11
CA TYR A 92 14.50 -5.91 -34.41
C TYR A 92 15.00 -4.72 -35.25
N ASP A 93 15.24 -3.59 -34.58
CA ASP A 93 15.82 -2.36 -35.17
C ASP A 93 17.30 -2.45 -35.52
N GLY A 94 17.97 -3.57 -35.20
CA GLY A 94 19.40 -3.80 -35.45
C GLY A 94 20.33 -3.13 -34.43
N ILE A 95 19.79 -2.55 -33.35
CA ILE A 95 20.57 -1.95 -32.28
C ILE A 95 20.86 -3.02 -31.22
N CYS A 96 22.11 -3.12 -30.81
CA CYS A 96 22.52 -4.00 -29.72
C CYS A 96 22.35 -3.28 -28.38
N ARG A 97 21.69 -3.95 -27.43
CA ARG A 97 21.41 -3.43 -26.07
C ARG A 97 21.89 -4.42 -25.01
N TYR A 98 22.34 -3.88 -23.86
CA TYR A 98 22.66 -4.69 -22.68
C TYR A 98 21.49 -4.59 -21.69
N LYS A 99 20.68 -5.65 -21.62
CA LYS A 99 19.44 -5.71 -20.84
C LYS A 99 19.64 -6.49 -19.55
N SER A 100 19.13 -5.95 -18.44
CA SER A 100 18.95 -6.74 -17.22
C SER A 100 17.92 -7.83 -17.46
N ASP A 101 18.02 -8.92 -16.72
CA ASP A 101 17.04 -10.01 -16.84
C ASP A 101 15.70 -9.57 -16.21
N PRO A 102 14.60 -9.55 -16.97
CA PRO A 102 13.28 -9.19 -16.44
C PRO A 102 12.81 -10.05 -15.26
N PHE A 103 13.31 -11.29 -15.17
CA PHE A 103 13.01 -12.25 -14.11
C PHE A 103 14.17 -12.44 -13.12
N ALA A 104 15.12 -11.53 -13.05
CA ALA A 104 16.22 -11.61 -12.11
C ALA A 104 15.73 -11.54 -10.66
N PHE A 105 16.23 -12.44 -9.82
CA PHE A 105 15.92 -12.49 -8.40
C PHE A 105 16.75 -11.52 -7.55
N TYR A 106 17.86 -11.04 -8.11
CA TYR A 106 18.75 -10.10 -7.46
C TYR A 106 19.54 -9.27 -8.49
N ALA A 107 19.85 -8.03 -8.14
CA ALA A 107 20.56 -7.10 -9.00
C ALA A 107 21.81 -6.53 -8.31
N GLU A 108 22.68 -5.89 -9.09
CA GLU A 108 23.73 -5.03 -8.55
C GLU A 108 23.12 -3.84 -7.80
N CYS A 109 23.89 -3.29 -6.87
CA CYS A 109 23.55 -2.03 -6.25
C CYS A 109 23.83 -0.89 -7.26
N ARG A 110 22.91 0.05 -7.33
CA ARG A 110 23.10 1.24 -8.18
C ARG A 110 24.45 1.92 -7.88
N PRO A 111 25.08 2.60 -8.86
CA PRO A 111 24.58 2.90 -10.21
C PRO A 111 24.69 1.74 -11.22
N ASP A 112 25.25 0.62 -10.82
CA ASP A 112 25.38 -0.54 -11.68
C ASP A 112 24.04 -1.25 -11.89
N THR A 113 23.91 -2.00 -12.99
CA THR A 113 22.62 -2.47 -13.49
C THR A 113 22.59 -3.92 -13.94
N ALA A 114 23.60 -4.72 -13.59
CA ALA A 114 23.60 -6.14 -13.95
C ALA A 114 22.69 -6.94 -13.02
N SER A 115 22.16 -8.02 -13.55
CA SER A 115 21.50 -9.06 -12.77
C SER A 115 22.54 -9.96 -12.11
N LYS A 116 22.20 -10.59 -10.98
CA LYS A 116 23.04 -11.56 -10.28
C LYS A 116 22.44 -12.95 -10.37
N VAL A 117 23.30 -13.94 -10.60
CA VAL A 117 22.92 -15.34 -10.46
C VAL A 117 22.50 -15.59 -9.00
N TRP A 118 21.26 -16.00 -8.79
CA TRP A 118 20.72 -16.17 -7.44
C TRP A 118 19.74 -17.33 -7.34
N ASP A 119 19.70 -17.97 -6.16
CA ASP A 119 18.72 -18.99 -5.78
C ASP A 119 18.33 -18.83 -4.30
N PHE A 120 17.24 -19.47 -3.87
CA PHE A 120 16.67 -19.36 -2.54
C PHE A 120 16.81 -20.63 -1.68
N ASP A 121 17.62 -21.61 -2.09
CA ASP A 121 17.71 -22.94 -1.44
C ASP A 121 18.26 -22.86 0.00
N ASP A 122 18.94 -21.77 0.38
CA ASP A 122 19.67 -21.65 1.64
C ASP A 122 18.83 -21.15 2.83
N PHE A 123 17.71 -20.45 2.58
CA PHE A 123 16.90 -19.89 3.67
C PHE A 123 15.90 -20.88 4.25
N LYS A 124 15.84 -20.95 5.59
CA LYS A 124 14.91 -21.83 6.32
C LYS A 124 13.83 -21.02 7.03
N TRP A 125 12.66 -21.07 6.50
CA TRP A 125 11.48 -20.44 7.09
C TRP A 125 11.05 -21.11 8.41
N SER A 126 10.62 -20.30 9.37
CA SER A 126 10.05 -20.77 10.65
C SER A 126 8.67 -20.18 10.94
N ASP A 127 8.06 -19.54 9.98
CA ASP A 127 6.79 -18.80 10.05
C ASP A 127 5.54 -19.63 9.69
N LYS A 128 5.67 -20.94 9.47
CA LYS A 128 4.58 -21.83 9.05
C LYS A 128 3.29 -21.68 9.88
N ARG A 129 3.43 -21.45 11.19
CA ARG A 129 2.28 -21.26 12.07
C ARG A 129 1.55 -19.96 11.73
N PHE A 130 2.29 -18.91 11.44
CA PHE A 130 1.77 -17.59 11.07
C PHE A 130 1.00 -17.66 9.74
N ILE A 131 1.61 -18.23 8.70
CA ILE A 131 1.01 -18.43 7.38
C ILE A 131 -0.28 -19.25 7.45
N ASN A 132 -0.29 -20.36 8.20
CA ASN A 132 -1.49 -21.19 8.38
C ASN A 132 -2.65 -20.45 9.09
N GLN A 133 -2.37 -19.35 9.78
CA GLN A 133 -3.37 -18.55 10.47
C GLN A 133 -3.79 -17.31 9.65
N ARG A 134 -3.14 -17.01 8.52
CA ARG A 134 -3.38 -15.83 7.68
C ARG A 134 -4.87 -15.64 7.39
N LYS A 135 -5.55 -16.65 6.87
CA LYS A 135 -6.99 -16.61 6.58
C LYS A 135 -7.87 -16.14 7.74
N LYS A 136 -7.49 -16.47 8.99
CA LYS A 136 -8.27 -16.10 10.19
C LYS A 136 -7.88 -14.71 10.70
N ARG A 137 -6.66 -14.28 10.45
CA ARG A 137 -6.10 -13.04 10.97
C ARG A 137 -6.43 -11.84 10.08
N GLN A 138 -6.64 -12.08 8.79
CA GLN A 138 -6.87 -11.05 7.78
C GLN A 138 -8.30 -11.04 7.26
N THR A 139 -9.27 -11.38 8.12
CA THR A 139 -10.70 -11.20 7.79
C THR A 139 -11.10 -9.75 8.05
N LEU A 140 -12.14 -9.29 7.36
CA LEU A 140 -12.64 -7.91 7.45
C LEU A 140 -13.03 -7.49 8.87
N ASP A 141 -13.34 -8.44 9.75
CA ASP A 141 -13.73 -8.22 11.14
C ASP A 141 -12.55 -8.30 12.15
N GLN A 142 -11.31 -8.26 11.66
CA GLN A 142 -10.12 -8.16 12.50
C GLN A 142 -9.57 -6.72 12.52
N PRO A 143 -8.88 -6.32 13.60
CA PRO A 143 -8.24 -5.01 13.65
C PRO A 143 -7.06 -4.96 12.69
N MET A 144 -6.93 -3.86 11.95
CA MET A 144 -5.81 -3.59 11.06
C MET A 144 -5.36 -2.14 11.26
N SER A 145 -4.20 -1.99 11.88
CA SER A 145 -3.46 -0.73 11.98
C SER A 145 -2.13 -0.92 11.27
N ILE A 146 -1.94 -0.16 10.21
CA ILE A 146 -0.82 -0.29 9.26
C ILE A 146 0.17 0.85 9.53
N TYR A 147 1.44 0.51 9.63
CA TYR A 147 2.55 1.44 9.64
C TYR A 147 3.20 1.45 8.27
N GLU A 148 3.03 2.52 7.50
CA GLU A 148 3.64 2.68 6.19
C GLU A 148 5.07 3.19 6.35
N LEU A 149 6.03 2.55 5.68
CA LEU A 149 7.45 2.68 5.96
C LEU A 149 8.30 2.77 4.70
N HIS A 150 9.14 3.81 4.60
CA HIS A 150 10.27 3.87 3.68
C HIS A 150 11.54 3.40 4.40
N LEU A 151 12.05 2.22 4.02
CA LEU A 151 13.17 1.57 4.75
C LEU A 151 14.43 2.45 4.82
N GLY A 152 14.75 3.16 3.74
CA GLY A 152 15.98 3.93 3.63
C GLY A 152 16.04 5.18 4.50
N THR A 153 14.88 5.73 4.90
CA THR A 153 14.82 7.00 5.66
C THR A 153 14.09 6.88 6.99
N TRP A 154 13.66 5.69 7.37
CA TRP A 154 13.13 5.47 8.72
C TRP A 154 14.21 5.70 9.78
N ARG A 155 15.35 5.03 9.61
CA ARG A 155 16.61 5.27 10.36
C ARG A 155 17.78 5.10 9.41
N MET A 156 18.82 5.89 9.61
CA MET A 156 20.05 5.83 8.81
C MET A 156 21.27 5.60 9.70
N PRO A 157 22.28 4.87 9.19
CA PRO A 157 23.55 4.71 9.90
C PRO A 157 24.22 6.07 10.16
N GLN A 158 24.94 6.15 11.27
CA GLN A 158 25.72 7.36 11.61
C GLN A 158 27.14 7.31 11.02
N GLU A 159 27.55 6.16 10.50
CA GLU A 159 28.85 5.98 9.88
C GLU A 159 28.84 6.55 8.45
N GLU A 160 29.82 7.44 8.15
CA GLU A 160 29.91 8.12 6.85
C GLU A 160 30.07 7.17 5.63
N GLU A 161 30.54 5.94 5.88
CA GLU A 161 30.78 4.95 4.81
C GLU A 161 29.54 4.11 4.47
N ARG A 162 28.44 4.25 5.23
CA ARG A 162 27.23 3.44 5.07
C ARG A 162 26.01 4.34 4.83
N GLU A 163 25.39 4.15 3.68
CA GLU A 163 24.21 4.92 3.30
C GLU A 163 22.93 4.40 3.99
N PHE A 164 22.78 3.08 4.09
CA PHE A 164 21.58 2.44 4.64
C PHE A 164 21.91 1.32 5.63
N TYR A 165 20.99 1.04 6.53
CA TYR A 165 20.94 -0.22 7.26
C TYR A 165 20.51 -1.37 6.34
N ASN A 166 20.99 -2.59 6.62
CA ASN A 166 20.51 -3.76 5.91
C ASN A 166 19.17 -4.27 6.48
N TYR A 167 18.50 -5.16 5.73
CA TYR A 167 17.20 -5.72 6.12
C TYR A 167 17.22 -6.36 7.52
N ARG A 168 18.30 -6.99 7.96
CA ARG A 168 18.40 -7.60 9.29
C ARG A 168 18.49 -6.54 10.39
N GLU A 169 19.35 -5.55 10.21
CA GLU A 169 19.49 -4.45 11.16
C GLU A 169 18.17 -3.66 11.29
N ILE A 170 17.50 -3.44 10.18
CA ILE A 170 16.17 -2.80 10.18
C ILE A 170 15.18 -3.67 10.96
N ALA A 171 15.14 -4.98 10.74
CA ALA A 171 14.24 -5.89 11.46
C ALA A 171 14.46 -5.82 12.97
N ASP A 172 15.73 -5.84 13.41
CA ASP A 172 16.08 -5.80 14.83
C ASP A 172 15.63 -4.50 15.53
N MET A 173 15.57 -3.38 14.81
CA MET A 173 15.08 -2.09 15.33
C MET A 173 13.56 -1.92 15.17
N LEU A 174 13.02 -2.34 14.03
CA LEU A 174 11.62 -2.11 13.65
C LEU A 174 10.65 -2.98 14.45
N ILE A 175 10.98 -4.26 14.67
CA ILE A 175 10.06 -5.20 15.30
C ILE A 175 9.71 -4.81 16.74
N PRO A 176 10.66 -4.46 17.62
CA PRO A 176 10.34 -3.93 18.94
C PRO A 176 9.48 -2.66 18.88
N TYR A 177 9.81 -1.76 17.97
CA TYR A 177 9.09 -0.49 17.79
C TYR A 177 7.62 -0.71 17.38
N LEU A 178 7.36 -1.55 16.37
CA LEU A 178 5.99 -1.89 15.95
C LEU A 178 5.20 -2.56 17.09
N GLY A 179 5.87 -3.39 17.90
CA GLY A 179 5.28 -4.04 19.07
C GLY A 179 4.87 -3.04 20.14
N GLU A 180 5.74 -2.09 20.47
CA GLU A 180 5.51 -1.01 21.42
C GLU A 180 4.38 -0.09 20.97
N MET A 181 4.42 0.35 19.70
CA MET A 181 3.41 1.21 19.11
C MET A 181 2.09 0.51 18.85
N GLY A 182 2.07 -0.82 18.91
CA GLY A 182 0.86 -1.60 18.78
C GLY A 182 0.34 -1.78 17.36
N TYR A 183 1.15 -1.55 16.33
CA TYR A 183 0.78 -1.81 14.94
C TYR A 183 0.61 -3.32 14.68
N THR A 184 -0.28 -3.67 13.75
CA THR A 184 -0.58 -5.06 13.38
C THR A 184 0.03 -5.44 12.03
N HIS A 185 0.26 -4.44 11.20
CA HIS A 185 0.80 -4.58 9.85
C HIS A 185 1.88 -3.54 9.62
N VAL A 186 2.85 -3.85 8.79
CA VAL A 186 3.75 -2.90 8.17
C VAL A 186 3.52 -2.91 6.67
N GLU A 187 3.42 -1.74 6.06
CA GLU A 187 3.40 -1.56 4.61
C GLU A 187 4.72 -0.97 4.18
N LEU A 188 5.45 -1.73 3.38
CA LEU A 188 6.74 -1.30 2.86
C LEU A 188 6.53 -0.55 1.55
N MET A 189 6.93 0.72 1.49
CA MET A 189 7.05 1.43 0.21
C MET A 189 7.89 0.60 -0.76
N PRO A 190 7.83 0.84 -2.09
CA PRO A 190 8.34 -0.11 -3.06
C PRO A 190 9.79 -0.53 -2.79
N ILE A 191 10.00 -1.83 -2.62
CA ILE A 191 11.32 -2.45 -2.40
C ILE A 191 11.74 -3.34 -3.57
N THR A 192 10.97 -3.40 -4.65
CA THR A 192 11.41 -3.97 -5.92
C THR A 192 12.57 -3.15 -6.46
N GLU A 193 13.51 -3.79 -7.20
CA GLU A 193 14.72 -3.08 -7.63
C GLU A 193 14.43 -1.90 -8.57
N TYR A 194 15.07 -0.76 -8.31
CA TYR A 194 14.89 0.50 -9.03
C TYR A 194 16.20 1.29 -9.11
N PRO A 195 16.45 2.06 -10.21
CA PRO A 195 17.72 2.75 -10.41
C PRO A 195 17.80 4.12 -9.72
N TYR A 196 16.68 4.82 -9.55
CA TYR A 196 16.63 6.22 -9.18
C TYR A 196 16.04 6.42 -7.77
N ASP A 197 16.87 6.83 -6.82
CA ASP A 197 16.49 6.96 -5.40
C ASP A 197 15.31 7.90 -5.16
N LEU A 198 15.25 9.03 -5.88
CA LEU A 198 14.17 10.01 -5.75
C LEU A 198 12.84 9.56 -6.35
N SER A 199 12.79 8.35 -6.91
CA SER A 199 11.52 7.70 -7.26
C SER A 199 10.90 6.96 -6.08
N TRP A 200 11.59 6.85 -4.94
CA TRP A 200 11.17 6.11 -3.74
C TRP A 200 10.81 4.64 -4.01
N GLY A 201 11.31 4.11 -5.13
CA GLY A 201 11.02 2.77 -5.62
C GLY A 201 9.87 2.67 -6.63
N TYR A 202 9.18 3.76 -6.97
CA TYR A 202 8.07 3.72 -7.93
C TYR A 202 8.52 3.62 -9.40
N GLN A 203 9.82 3.74 -9.71
CA GLN A 203 10.35 3.49 -11.06
C GLN A 203 11.06 2.14 -11.14
N VAL A 204 10.30 1.07 -11.12
CA VAL A 204 10.76 -0.32 -11.01
C VAL A 204 11.45 -0.79 -12.29
N THR A 205 12.63 -1.40 -12.15
CA THR A 205 13.36 -2.08 -13.24
C THR A 205 13.50 -3.59 -13.00
N GLY A 206 13.35 -4.06 -11.75
CA GLY A 206 13.46 -5.47 -11.38
C GLY A 206 12.23 -5.98 -10.63
N TYR A 207 11.30 -6.60 -11.35
CA TYR A 207 9.99 -7.02 -10.83
C TYR A 207 10.01 -8.30 -9.98
N TYR A 208 11.13 -9.00 -9.91
CA TYR A 208 11.30 -10.26 -9.16
C TYR A 208 12.44 -10.19 -8.14
N GLY A 209 13.08 -9.05 -7.99
CA GLY A 209 14.16 -8.83 -7.04
C GLY A 209 13.80 -7.76 -6.02
N VAL A 210 14.17 -8.00 -4.76
CA VAL A 210 14.20 -6.94 -3.75
C VAL A 210 15.42 -6.06 -3.98
N THR A 211 15.29 -4.76 -3.71
CA THR A 211 16.40 -3.83 -3.95
C THR A 211 17.65 -4.20 -3.16
N SER A 212 18.77 -4.16 -3.85
CA SER A 212 20.10 -4.47 -3.30
C SER A 212 20.64 -3.42 -2.33
N ARG A 213 19.97 -2.26 -2.21
CA ARG A 213 20.32 -1.17 -1.29
C ARG A 213 20.40 -1.61 0.16
N TYR A 214 19.51 -2.52 0.55
CA TYR A 214 19.32 -2.96 1.93
C TYR A 214 19.85 -4.39 2.18
N GLY A 215 20.63 -4.96 1.27
CA GLY A 215 21.23 -6.27 1.45
C GLY A 215 20.76 -7.32 0.46
N THR A 216 20.83 -8.58 0.86
CA THR A 216 20.52 -9.73 0.03
C THR A 216 19.05 -10.15 0.10
N PRO A 217 18.54 -10.93 -0.88
CA PRO A 217 17.23 -11.56 -0.78
C PRO A 217 17.02 -12.41 0.48
N GLU A 218 18.05 -13.09 0.98
CA GLU A 218 17.97 -13.85 2.24
C GLU A 218 17.87 -12.95 3.47
N ASP A 219 18.45 -11.74 3.43
CA ASP A 219 18.30 -10.75 4.51
C ASP A 219 16.87 -10.24 4.57
N PHE A 220 16.23 -10.07 3.41
CA PHE A 220 14.81 -9.75 3.34
C PHE A 220 13.93 -10.91 3.84
N ASN A 221 14.23 -12.15 3.44
CA ASN A 221 13.56 -13.33 4.00
C ASN A 221 13.67 -13.37 5.52
N TYR A 222 14.84 -13.03 6.08
CA TYR A 222 15.03 -12.94 7.53
C TYR A 222 14.08 -11.90 8.14
N MET A 223 14.01 -10.70 7.57
CA MET A 223 13.14 -9.63 8.08
C MET A 223 11.67 -10.07 8.10
N ILE A 224 11.17 -10.65 7.01
CA ILE A 224 9.78 -11.15 6.95
C ILE A 224 9.54 -12.24 7.99
N ASN A 225 10.46 -13.22 8.10
CA ASN A 225 10.33 -14.31 9.06
C ASN A 225 10.28 -13.84 10.52
N GLU A 226 11.09 -12.82 10.87
CA GLU A 226 11.08 -12.25 12.23
C GLU A 226 9.84 -11.40 12.50
N LEU A 227 9.34 -10.63 11.52
CA LEU A 227 8.06 -9.92 11.60
C LEU A 227 6.90 -10.90 11.85
N HIS A 228 6.87 -12.02 11.13
CA HIS A 228 5.87 -13.08 11.33
C HIS A 228 5.95 -13.73 12.72
N LYS A 229 7.15 -13.96 13.25
CA LYS A 229 7.33 -14.45 14.62
C LYS A 229 6.78 -13.48 15.66
N ALA A 230 6.94 -12.17 15.40
CA ALA A 230 6.38 -11.12 16.26
C ALA A 230 4.87 -10.95 16.09
N GLY A 231 4.26 -11.62 15.11
CA GLY A 231 2.83 -11.55 14.85
C GLY A 231 2.41 -10.37 13.94
N ILE A 232 3.34 -9.76 13.25
CA ILE A 232 3.16 -8.60 12.36
C ILE A 232 3.06 -9.09 10.91
N SER A 233 2.03 -8.66 10.19
CA SER A 233 1.84 -8.93 8.76
C SER A 233 2.58 -7.91 7.91
N VAL A 234 3.01 -8.32 6.72
CA VAL A 234 3.76 -7.46 5.79
C VAL A 234 2.99 -7.26 4.50
N ILE A 235 2.77 -6.00 4.17
CA ILE A 235 2.19 -5.54 2.90
C ILE A 235 3.33 -4.92 2.08
N LEU A 236 3.39 -5.25 0.80
CA LEU A 236 4.33 -4.64 -0.13
C LEU A 236 3.59 -3.65 -1.02
N ASP A 237 4.12 -2.43 -1.12
CA ASP A 237 3.71 -1.51 -2.17
C ASP A 237 4.29 -1.99 -3.51
N TRP A 238 3.41 -2.33 -4.45
CA TRP A 238 3.75 -2.98 -5.72
C TRP A 238 3.22 -2.17 -6.91
N VAL A 239 4.09 -1.93 -7.89
CA VAL A 239 3.89 -0.95 -8.97
C VAL A 239 3.70 -1.63 -10.33
N PRO A 240 2.50 -2.12 -10.68
CA PRO A 240 2.23 -2.75 -11.96
C PRO A 240 1.72 -1.76 -13.02
N ALA A 241 1.53 -0.49 -12.68
CA ALA A 241 0.95 0.50 -13.59
C ALA A 241 1.94 0.92 -14.67
N HIS A 242 3.19 1.13 -14.30
CA HIS A 242 4.19 1.74 -15.18
C HIS A 242 5.61 1.29 -14.86
N PHE A 243 6.55 1.62 -15.74
CA PHE A 243 7.97 1.38 -15.57
C PHE A 243 8.81 2.48 -16.24
N PRO A 244 10.07 2.72 -15.80
CA PRO A 244 10.92 3.77 -16.35
C PRO A 244 11.43 3.43 -17.76
N ARG A 245 11.97 4.45 -18.43
CA ARG A 245 12.53 4.33 -19.79
C ARG A 245 14.00 3.92 -19.83
N ASP A 246 14.56 3.52 -18.71
CA ASP A 246 15.96 3.13 -18.57
C ASP A 246 16.33 2.04 -19.58
N GLU A 247 17.43 2.25 -20.30
CA GLU A 247 17.83 1.38 -21.41
C GLU A 247 18.09 -0.07 -20.98
N HIS A 248 18.59 -0.26 -19.76
CA HIS A 248 18.84 -1.60 -19.22
C HIS A 248 17.57 -2.36 -18.81
N GLY A 249 16.44 -1.63 -18.58
CA GLY A 249 15.16 -2.18 -18.13
C GLY A 249 14.30 -2.74 -19.27
N LEU A 250 12.96 -2.67 -19.05
CA LEU A 250 11.98 -3.29 -19.95
C LEU A 250 11.74 -2.52 -21.27
N ALA A 251 12.01 -1.19 -21.29
CA ALA A 251 11.78 -0.35 -22.46
C ALA A 251 12.55 -0.85 -23.67
N MET A 252 11.88 -1.02 -24.82
CA MET A 252 12.50 -1.46 -26.08
C MET A 252 13.37 -2.71 -25.91
N PHE A 253 12.91 -3.70 -25.13
CA PHE A 253 13.72 -4.84 -24.70
C PHE A 253 14.35 -5.60 -25.86
N ASP A 254 13.58 -5.89 -26.90
CA ASP A 254 14.02 -6.56 -28.13
C ASP A 254 14.02 -5.62 -29.35
N GLY A 255 14.08 -4.31 -29.12
CA GLY A 255 13.98 -3.29 -30.18
C GLY A 255 12.54 -2.96 -30.57
N THR A 256 11.56 -3.48 -29.84
CA THR A 256 10.13 -3.21 -30.02
C THR A 256 9.44 -3.00 -28.67
N HIS A 257 8.16 -2.61 -28.69
CA HIS A 257 7.31 -2.38 -27.51
C HIS A 257 6.67 -3.68 -27.02
N ILE A 258 7.47 -4.62 -26.45
CA ILE A 258 6.90 -5.90 -26.00
C ILE A 258 6.16 -5.80 -24.66
N TYR A 259 6.53 -4.88 -23.78
CA TYR A 259 5.89 -4.67 -22.46
C TYR A 259 4.89 -3.52 -22.45
N ASP A 260 5.06 -2.52 -23.29
CA ASP A 260 4.22 -1.33 -23.40
C ASP A 260 3.49 -1.26 -24.76
N HIS A 261 2.72 -0.19 -24.99
CA HIS A 261 2.09 0.08 -26.27
C HIS A 261 3.02 0.93 -27.16
N GLU A 262 3.05 0.62 -28.46
CA GLU A 262 3.75 1.43 -29.46
C GLU A 262 3.15 2.83 -29.62
N ASP A 263 1.81 2.95 -29.57
CA ASP A 263 1.12 4.23 -29.59
C ASP A 263 1.34 4.97 -28.24
N PRO A 264 2.05 6.12 -28.22
CA PRO A 264 2.35 6.82 -26.99
C PRO A 264 1.10 7.33 -26.26
N ARG A 265 -0.04 7.48 -26.94
CA ARG A 265 -1.31 7.84 -26.29
C ARG A 265 -1.84 6.74 -25.38
N LYS A 266 -1.43 5.49 -25.61
CA LYS A 266 -1.73 4.33 -24.76
C LYS A 266 -0.56 3.95 -23.86
N GLY A 267 0.67 4.02 -24.38
CA GLY A 267 1.89 3.49 -23.76
C GLY A 267 2.72 4.50 -22.98
N SER A 268 2.33 5.78 -22.88
CA SER A 268 3.11 6.79 -22.16
C SER A 268 2.30 7.47 -21.08
N GLN A 269 2.96 7.72 -19.93
CA GLN A 269 2.44 8.59 -18.86
C GLN A 269 3.30 9.85 -18.79
N PRO A 270 2.82 10.98 -19.35
CA PRO A 270 3.62 12.20 -19.48
C PRO A 270 4.01 12.81 -18.14
N ASP A 271 3.10 12.81 -17.14
CA ASP A 271 3.34 13.44 -15.84
C ASP A 271 4.48 12.78 -15.06
N TRP A 272 4.68 11.47 -15.25
CA TRP A 272 5.72 10.69 -14.56
C TRP A 272 6.94 10.39 -15.44
N GLY A 273 6.86 10.69 -16.75
CA GLY A 273 7.90 10.38 -17.72
C GLY A 273 8.11 8.87 -17.99
N THR A 274 7.15 8.04 -17.58
CA THR A 274 7.23 6.57 -17.61
C THR A 274 6.47 5.96 -18.80
N LEU A 275 6.59 4.63 -18.95
CA LEU A 275 5.81 3.82 -19.89
C LEU A 275 4.74 3.03 -19.13
N LEU A 276 3.55 2.88 -19.73
CA LEU A 276 2.45 2.09 -19.20
C LEU A 276 2.49 0.67 -19.76
N PHE A 277 2.22 -0.32 -18.92
CA PHE A 277 2.13 -1.70 -19.36
C PHE A 277 0.97 -1.94 -20.35
N ASN A 278 1.21 -2.82 -21.31
CA ASN A 278 0.18 -3.29 -22.24
C ASN A 278 -0.52 -4.52 -21.68
N TYR A 279 -1.58 -4.31 -20.91
CA TYR A 279 -2.35 -5.39 -20.28
C TYR A 279 -3.11 -6.27 -21.29
N GLY A 280 -3.27 -5.81 -22.55
CA GLY A 280 -3.86 -6.60 -23.64
C GLY A 280 -2.94 -7.72 -24.13
N LYS A 281 -1.65 -7.70 -23.77
CA LYS A 281 -0.72 -8.79 -24.08
C LYS A 281 -0.76 -9.87 -23.01
N PRO A 282 -1.11 -11.12 -23.38
CA PRO A 282 -1.14 -12.23 -22.42
C PRO A 282 0.18 -12.46 -21.69
N GLU A 283 1.31 -12.30 -22.36
CA GLU A 283 2.64 -12.48 -21.77
C GLU A 283 2.94 -11.42 -20.72
N VAL A 284 2.46 -10.18 -20.91
CA VAL A 284 2.58 -9.09 -19.93
C VAL A 284 1.71 -9.38 -18.70
N GLN A 285 0.49 -9.86 -18.89
CA GLN A 285 -0.35 -10.30 -17.76
C GLN A 285 0.35 -11.43 -16.97
N SER A 286 0.86 -12.45 -17.67
CA SER A 286 1.62 -13.54 -17.05
C SER A 286 2.85 -13.04 -16.28
N PHE A 287 3.59 -12.10 -16.84
CA PHE A 287 4.75 -11.47 -16.21
C PHE A 287 4.35 -10.78 -14.90
N LEU A 288 3.35 -9.91 -14.93
CA LEU A 288 2.92 -9.14 -13.75
C LEU A 288 2.25 -10.03 -12.69
N ILE A 289 1.33 -10.90 -13.08
CA ILE A 289 0.66 -11.80 -12.12
C ILE A 289 1.70 -12.72 -11.43
N SER A 290 2.65 -13.26 -12.20
CA SER A 290 3.71 -14.09 -11.64
C SER A 290 4.65 -13.31 -10.72
N SER A 291 4.85 -11.99 -10.93
CA SER A 291 5.61 -11.13 -10.03
C SER A 291 4.93 -11.01 -8.65
N ALA A 292 3.65 -10.69 -8.63
CA ALA A 292 2.89 -10.64 -7.37
C ALA A 292 2.87 -12.00 -6.65
N MET A 293 2.67 -13.08 -7.41
CA MET A 293 2.74 -14.46 -6.88
C MET A 293 4.12 -14.81 -6.33
N PHE A 294 5.20 -14.35 -6.97
CA PHE A 294 6.57 -14.58 -6.52
C PHE A 294 6.81 -14.00 -5.12
N PHE A 295 6.35 -12.78 -4.86
CA PHE A 295 6.47 -12.19 -3.53
C PHE A 295 5.66 -12.94 -2.47
N ALA A 296 4.51 -13.47 -2.83
CA ALA A 296 3.71 -14.32 -1.94
C ALA A 296 4.32 -15.71 -1.70
N ASP A 297 4.84 -16.36 -2.76
CA ASP A 297 5.38 -17.71 -2.73
C ASP A 297 6.79 -17.78 -2.11
N VAL A 298 7.66 -16.83 -2.43
CA VAL A 298 9.09 -16.88 -2.11
C VAL A 298 9.43 -16.02 -0.90
N TYR A 299 8.83 -14.84 -0.78
CA TYR A 299 9.08 -13.94 0.34
C TYR A 299 8.01 -14.00 1.44
N HIS A 300 6.96 -14.80 1.24
CA HIS A 300 5.87 -15.00 2.22
C HIS A 300 5.14 -13.72 2.64
N ILE A 301 5.18 -12.64 1.84
CA ILE A 301 4.43 -11.42 2.18
C ILE A 301 2.93 -11.73 2.33
N ASP A 302 2.22 -10.90 3.08
CA ASP A 302 0.82 -11.12 3.45
C ASP A 302 -0.17 -10.34 2.59
N GLY A 303 0.31 -9.38 1.85
CA GLY A 303 -0.51 -8.57 0.95
C GLY A 303 0.31 -7.67 0.06
N ILE A 304 -0.37 -7.10 -0.94
CA ILE A 304 0.16 -6.04 -1.80
C ILE A 304 -0.80 -4.83 -1.80
N ARG A 305 -0.24 -3.64 -1.73
CA ARG A 305 -0.91 -2.41 -2.14
C ARG A 305 -0.55 -2.18 -3.60
N ILE A 306 -1.52 -1.99 -4.45
CA ILE A 306 -1.35 -1.78 -5.88
C ILE A 306 -1.41 -0.28 -6.15
N ASP A 307 -0.26 0.23 -6.57
CA ASP A 307 -0.02 1.63 -6.89
C ASP A 307 -0.80 2.07 -8.13
N ALA A 308 -1.33 3.29 -8.11
CA ALA A 308 -1.90 4.00 -9.24
C ALA A 308 -2.99 3.22 -10.01
N VAL A 309 -3.87 2.51 -9.31
CA VAL A 309 -4.97 1.75 -9.94
C VAL A 309 -5.86 2.65 -10.79
N SER A 310 -6.08 3.91 -10.40
CA SER A 310 -6.81 4.90 -11.22
C SER A 310 -6.17 5.10 -12.60
N ALA A 311 -4.84 5.19 -12.66
CA ALA A 311 -4.10 5.34 -13.92
C ALA A 311 -4.16 4.07 -14.80
N MET A 312 -4.40 2.90 -14.21
CA MET A 312 -4.62 1.66 -14.94
C MET A 312 -6.03 1.60 -15.52
N LEU A 313 -7.05 1.97 -14.72
CA LEU A 313 -8.46 1.87 -15.07
C LEU A 313 -8.93 2.89 -16.10
N TYR A 314 -8.29 4.09 -16.14
CA TYR A 314 -8.73 5.18 -16.99
C TYR A 314 -7.69 5.55 -18.04
N LEU A 315 -8.07 5.43 -19.33
CA LEU A 315 -7.22 5.70 -20.49
C LEU A 315 -6.81 7.17 -20.61
N ASP A 316 -7.57 8.07 -20.02
CA ASP A 316 -7.36 9.52 -19.99
C ASP A 316 -6.72 10.05 -18.70
N PHE A 317 -6.31 9.16 -17.77
CA PHE A 317 -5.71 9.59 -16.51
C PHE A 317 -4.42 10.39 -16.74
N GLY A 318 -4.38 11.64 -16.24
CA GLY A 318 -3.25 12.55 -16.44
C GLY A 318 -3.05 13.02 -17.89
N LYS A 319 -4.05 12.90 -18.77
CA LYS A 319 -3.97 13.25 -20.19
C LYS A 319 -5.03 14.26 -20.58
N GLN A 320 -4.70 15.09 -21.59
CA GLN A 320 -5.63 16.05 -22.14
C GLN A 320 -6.46 15.44 -23.27
N GLU A 321 -7.52 16.14 -23.69
CA GLU A 321 -8.32 15.74 -24.85
C GLU A 321 -7.44 15.58 -26.10
N GLY A 322 -7.53 14.41 -26.75
CA GLY A 322 -6.71 14.03 -27.91
C GLY A 322 -5.37 13.36 -27.57
N GLU A 323 -4.98 13.31 -26.29
CA GLU A 323 -3.75 12.62 -25.84
C GLU A 323 -4.00 11.18 -25.40
N TYR A 324 -5.23 10.69 -25.50
CA TYR A 324 -5.58 9.29 -25.24
C TYR A 324 -6.44 8.71 -26.36
N VAL A 325 -6.54 7.39 -26.40
CA VAL A 325 -7.39 6.65 -27.34
C VAL A 325 -8.52 6.00 -26.55
N PRO A 326 -9.80 6.37 -26.79
CA PRO A 326 -10.93 5.71 -26.17
C PRO A 326 -10.96 4.20 -26.46
N ASN A 327 -11.66 3.44 -25.61
CA ASN A 327 -11.94 2.04 -25.86
C ASN A 327 -12.93 1.83 -27.03
N GLU A 328 -13.26 0.58 -27.34
CA GLU A 328 -14.15 0.20 -28.45
C GLU A 328 -15.59 0.77 -28.31
N ASP A 329 -16.04 1.03 -27.09
CA ASP A 329 -17.35 1.65 -26.80
C ASP A 329 -17.30 3.17 -26.78
N GLY A 330 -16.14 3.77 -27.06
CA GLY A 330 -15.91 5.22 -27.03
C GLY A 330 -15.83 5.83 -25.64
N THR A 331 -15.64 5.00 -24.60
CA THR A 331 -15.44 5.46 -23.21
C THR A 331 -13.96 5.51 -22.84
N ASN A 332 -13.65 6.02 -21.64
CA ASN A 332 -12.27 6.13 -21.13
C ASN A 332 -11.85 4.95 -20.25
N ILE A 333 -12.67 3.90 -20.09
CA ILE A 333 -12.34 2.73 -19.29
C ILE A 333 -11.34 1.82 -20.03
N ASN A 334 -10.30 1.40 -19.35
CA ASN A 334 -9.31 0.44 -19.87
C ASN A 334 -9.75 -0.99 -19.53
N TYR A 335 -10.50 -1.62 -20.42
CA TYR A 335 -11.01 -2.99 -20.21
C TYR A 335 -9.90 -4.02 -20.07
N GLU A 336 -8.76 -3.83 -20.73
CA GLU A 336 -7.61 -4.72 -20.61
C GLU A 336 -7.02 -4.69 -19.18
N ALA A 337 -6.97 -3.52 -18.56
CA ALA A 337 -6.54 -3.37 -17.18
C ALA A 337 -7.57 -3.92 -16.17
N VAL A 338 -8.87 -3.74 -16.46
CA VAL A 338 -9.94 -4.35 -15.65
C VAL A 338 -9.79 -5.87 -15.63
N ASP A 339 -9.62 -6.50 -16.79
CA ASP A 339 -9.42 -7.95 -16.90
C ASP A 339 -8.15 -8.42 -16.19
N PHE A 340 -7.05 -7.68 -16.34
CA PHE A 340 -5.80 -7.95 -15.65
C PHE A 340 -5.97 -7.92 -14.12
N LEU A 341 -6.58 -6.86 -13.57
CA LEU A 341 -6.79 -6.71 -12.12
C LEU A 341 -7.68 -7.81 -11.55
N ARG A 342 -8.74 -8.18 -12.25
CA ARG A 342 -9.60 -9.31 -11.88
C ARG A 342 -8.84 -10.63 -11.85
N ASN A 343 -8.06 -10.92 -12.91
CA ASN A 343 -7.23 -12.12 -13.02
C ASN A 343 -6.16 -12.17 -11.92
N LEU A 344 -5.53 -11.05 -11.59
CA LEU A 344 -4.55 -10.91 -10.51
C LEU A 344 -5.19 -11.22 -9.15
N ASN A 345 -6.29 -10.57 -8.82
CA ASN A 345 -7.00 -10.74 -7.55
C ASN A 345 -7.52 -12.18 -7.39
N GLU A 346 -8.06 -12.78 -8.45
CA GLU A 346 -8.47 -14.18 -8.45
C GLU A 346 -7.29 -15.13 -8.22
N ALA A 347 -6.16 -14.89 -8.91
CA ALA A 347 -4.96 -15.72 -8.77
C ALA A 347 -4.44 -15.72 -7.33
N LEU A 348 -4.28 -14.55 -6.73
CA LEU A 348 -3.80 -14.40 -5.35
C LEU A 348 -4.79 -14.99 -4.34
N ARG A 349 -6.08 -14.66 -4.45
CA ARG A 349 -7.13 -15.15 -3.55
C ARG A 349 -7.23 -16.68 -3.54
N THR A 350 -7.16 -17.31 -4.71
CA THR A 350 -7.33 -18.77 -4.85
C THR A 350 -6.10 -19.55 -4.45
N THR A 351 -4.91 -18.97 -4.53
CA THR A 351 -3.65 -19.65 -4.21
C THR A 351 -3.22 -19.38 -2.76
N HIS A 352 -3.42 -18.16 -2.27
CA HIS A 352 -2.99 -17.70 -0.95
C HIS A 352 -4.18 -17.23 -0.12
N GLU A 353 -4.85 -18.16 0.56
CA GLU A 353 -6.03 -17.81 1.39
C GLU A 353 -5.69 -16.74 2.44
N GLY A 354 -6.46 -15.65 2.42
CA GLY A 354 -6.28 -14.51 3.32
C GLY A 354 -5.19 -13.51 2.87
N PHE A 355 -4.64 -13.66 1.68
CA PHE A 355 -3.76 -12.64 1.10
C PHE A 355 -4.53 -11.34 0.85
N LEU A 356 -3.93 -10.20 1.20
CA LEU A 356 -4.54 -8.89 1.03
C LEU A 356 -4.17 -8.27 -0.31
N THR A 357 -5.18 -7.79 -1.03
CA THR A 357 -4.98 -6.90 -2.17
C THR A 357 -5.67 -5.57 -1.88
N ILE A 358 -4.91 -4.48 -1.97
CA ILE A 358 -5.32 -3.14 -1.58
C ILE A 358 -5.17 -2.22 -2.78
N ALA A 359 -6.25 -1.56 -3.19
CA ALA A 359 -6.21 -0.63 -4.32
C ALA A 359 -5.92 0.80 -3.84
N GLU A 360 -4.90 1.44 -4.42
CA GLU A 360 -4.86 2.88 -4.46
C GLU A 360 -5.69 3.36 -5.66
N GLU A 361 -6.95 3.63 -5.39
CA GLU A 361 -7.91 4.09 -6.38
C GLU A 361 -8.62 5.33 -5.85
N SER A 362 -8.33 6.49 -6.44
CA SER A 362 -8.74 7.81 -5.97
C SER A 362 -10.05 8.32 -6.60
N THR A 363 -10.62 7.55 -7.53
CA THR A 363 -11.84 7.94 -8.25
C THR A 363 -13.09 7.30 -7.67
N ALA A 364 -14.23 7.55 -8.31
CA ALA A 364 -15.51 6.90 -7.99
C ALA A 364 -15.74 5.61 -8.79
N TYR A 365 -14.68 4.90 -9.22
CA TYR A 365 -14.85 3.60 -9.89
C TYR A 365 -15.58 2.64 -8.95
N PRO A 366 -16.69 2.03 -9.41
CA PRO A 366 -17.55 1.25 -8.52
C PRO A 366 -17.02 -0.17 -8.30
N LYS A 367 -17.42 -0.79 -7.18
CA LYS A 367 -17.23 -2.22 -6.91
C LYS A 367 -15.75 -2.67 -6.93
N VAL A 368 -14.84 -1.80 -6.54
CA VAL A 368 -13.40 -2.13 -6.44
C VAL A 368 -13.18 -3.31 -5.49
N THR A 369 -13.90 -3.33 -4.36
CA THR A 369 -13.78 -4.38 -3.35
C THR A 369 -14.87 -5.45 -3.41
N SER A 370 -15.71 -5.45 -4.45
CA SER A 370 -16.64 -6.54 -4.72
C SER A 370 -15.91 -7.75 -5.30
N ASP A 371 -16.38 -8.96 -4.94
CA ASP A 371 -15.78 -10.22 -5.42
C ASP A 371 -15.76 -10.30 -6.95
N VAL A 372 -14.79 -10.99 -7.53
CA VAL A 372 -14.71 -11.27 -8.97
C VAL A 372 -15.87 -12.11 -9.51
N ASP A 373 -16.63 -12.78 -8.64
CA ASP A 373 -17.87 -13.45 -9.02
C ASP A 373 -18.99 -12.46 -9.40
N ASP A 374 -18.91 -11.21 -8.92
CA ASP A 374 -19.69 -10.09 -9.48
C ASP A 374 -19.06 -9.67 -10.82
N PRO A 375 -19.83 -9.61 -11.92
CA PRO A 375 -19.29 -9.23 -13.24
C PRO A 375 -18.57 -7.88 -13.28
N GLU A 376 -18.94 -6.95 -12.41
CA GLU A 376 -18.35 -5.61 -12.31
C GLU A 376 -17.32 -5.49 -11.17
N GLY A 377 -17.20 -6.52 -10.31
CA GLY A 377 -16.27 -6.52 -9.17
C GLY A 377 -14.82 -6.70 -9.60
N LEU A 378 -13.89 -5.90 -9.03
CA LEU A 378 -12.46 -6.04 -9.30
C LEU A 378 -11.77 -7.07 -8.40
N GLY A 379 -12.39 -7.46 -7.27
CA GLY A 379 -11.87 -8.49 -6.37
C GLY A 379 -10.83 -8.04 -5.35
N PHE A 380 -10.58 -6.74 -5.19
CA PHE A 380 -9.72 -6.24 -4.13
C PHE A 380 -10.32 -6.51 -2.75
N VAL A 381 -9.47 -6.72 -1.75
CA VAL A 381 -9.93 -6.86 -0.37
C VAL A 381 -10.24 -5.49 0.24
N TYR A 382 -9.39 -4.50 -0.05
CA TYR A 382 -9.55 -3.12 0.43
C TYR A 382 -9.27 -2.10 -0.65
N LYS A 383 -9.77 -0.88 -0.40
CA LYS A 383 -9.49 0.33 -1.17
C LYS A 383 -9.07 1.45 -0.21
N TRP A 384 -8.07 2.25 -0.56
CA TRP A 384 -7.76 3.48 0.18
C TRP A 384 -8.90 4.49 0.03
N ASN A 385 -9.31 5.10 1.14
CA ASN A 385 -10.33 6.15 1.16
C ASN A 385 -9.67 7.54 1.01
N MET A 386 -9.31 7.89 -0.21
CA MET A 386 -8.67 9.17 -0.50
C MET A 386 -9.62 10.36 -0.22
N GLY A 387 -10.93 10.19 -0.43
CA GLY A 387 -11.94 11.21 -0.10
C GLY A 387 -11.97 11.54 1.39
N TYR A 388 -11.97 10.52 2.26
CA TYR A 388 -11.86 10.71 3.71
C TYR A 388 -10.62 11.50 4.09
N MET A 389 -9.48 11.13 3.54
CA MET A 389 -8.20 11.77 3.82
C MET A 389 -8.24 13.25 3.41
N HIS A 390 -8.63 13.56 2.18
CA HIS A 390 -8.71 14.94 1.69
C HIS A 390 -9.68 15.79 2.52
N ASP A 391 -10.90 15.29 2.79
CA ASP A 391 -11.93 16.02 3.50
C ASP A 391 -11.51 16.33 4.95
N THR A 392 -10.92 15.35 5.63
CA THR A 392 -10.47 15.53 7.02
C THR A 392 -9.27 16.46 7.13
N LEU A 393 -8.29 16.36 6.24
CA LEU A 393 -7.14 17.26 6.21
C LEU A 393 -7.57 18.70 5.86
N TYR A 394 -8.39 18.87 4.83
CA TYR A 394 -8.97 20.17 4.50
C TYR A 394 -9.66 20.81 5.71
N TYR A 395 -10.51 20.05 6.41
CA TYR A 395 -11.23 20.55 7.58
C TYR A 395 -10.29 20.97 8.71
N MET A 396 -9.21 20.23 8.94
CA MET A 396 -8.27 20.51 10.01
C MET A 396 -7.33 21.69 9.71
N GLU A 397 -7.06 21.98 8.43
CA GLU A 397 -6.30 23.15 8.00
C GLU A 397 -7.07 24.47 8.19
N LEU A 398 -8.40 24.42 8.26
CA LEU A 398 -9.22 25.60 8.48
C LEU A 398 -9.00 26.19 9.88
N ASP A 399 -9.01 27.53 9.95
CA ASP A 399 -9.19 28.24 11.21
C ASP A 399 -10.49 27.72 11.87
N PRO A 400 -10.45 27.36 13.16
CA PRO A 400 -11.63 26.86 13.89
C PRO A 400 -12.87 27.72 13.76
N LEU A 401 -12.72 29.04 13.54
CA LEU A 401 -13.84 29.96 13.30
C LEU A 401 -14.64 29.61 12.03
N TYR A 402 -14.01 29.02 11.01
CA TYR A 402 -14.63 28.66 9.74
C TYR A 402 -15.06 27.20 9.68
N ARG A 403 -14.68 26.36 10.66
CA ARG A 403 -15.04 24.94 10.70
C ARG A 403 -16.53 24.70 10.74
N LYS A 404 -17.29 25.58 11.42
CA LYS A 404 -18.77 25.52 11.46
C LYS A 404 -19.41 25.59 10.07
N ASP A 405 -18.87 26.40 9.17
CA ASP A 405 -19.38 26.57 7.81
C ASP A 405 -18.98 25.43 6.86
N ASN A 406 -17.99 24.63 7.27
CA ASN A 406 -17.44 23.49 6.55
C ASN A 406 -17.67 22.16 7.28
N HIS A 407 -18.57 22.10 8.24
CA HIS A 407 -18.86 20.91 9.07
C HIS A 407 -19.22 19.67 8.23
N GLY A 408 -19.73 19.89 7.01
CA GLY A 408 -19.97 18.83 6.03
C GLY A 408 -18.76 17.96 5.75
N ALA A 409 -17.56 18.53 5.65
CA ALA A 409 -16.34 17.81 5.31
C ALA A 409 -16.02 16.68 6.31
N ILE A 410 -16.24 16.92 7.62
CA ILE A 410 -15.92 15.89 8.65
C ILE A 410 -16.97 14.78 8.74
N ILE A 411 -18.16 14.96 8.16
CA ILE A 411 -19.25 13.96 8.24
C ILE A 411 -19.54 13.28 6.90
N PHE A 412 -19.13 13.85 5.78
CA PHE A 412 -19.47 13.40 4.42
C PHE A 412 -18.99 11.98 4.13
N SER A 413 -17.85 11.59 4.66
CA SER A 413 -17.31 10.23 4.48
C SER A 413 -18.27 9.12 4.92
N MET A 414 -19.18 9.41 5.87
CA MET A 414 -20.17 8.45 6.34
C MET A 414 -21.30 8.17 5.32
N ASP A 415 -21.50 9.05 4.34
CA ASP A 415 -22.51 8.85 3.30
C ASP A 415 -22.11 7.71 2.34
N TYR A 416 -20.81 7.41 2.23
CA TYR A 416 -20.27 6.35 1.38
C TYR A 416 -19.40 5.31 2.12
N ALA A 417 -19.26 5.41 3.45
CA ALA A 417 -18.37 4.56 4.26
C ALA A 417 -18.57 3.04 4.07
N TYR A 418 -19.70 2.62 3.53
CA TYR A 418 -20.07 1.21 3.33
C TYR A 418 -20.19 0.82 1.86
N SER A 419 -19.78 1.69 0.93
CA SER A 419 -19.77 1.37 -0.50
C SER A 419 -18.64 0.41 -0.89
N GLU A 420 -17.52 0.49 -0.16
CA GLU A 420 -16.33 -0.33 -0.34
C GLU A 420 -15.75 -0.75 1.03
N ASN A 421 -14.79 -1.67 1.03
CA ASN A 421 -14.01 -2.00 2.22
C ASN A 421 -12.83 -1.02 2.32
N TYR A 422 -12.95 0.00 3.16
CA TYR A 422 -11.98 1.08 3.19
C TYR A 422 -10.84 0.90 4.19
N ILE A 423 -9.64 1.35 3.77
CA ILE A 423 -8.55 1.78 4.65
C ILE A 423 -8.54 3.30 4.67
N LEU A 424 -8.37 3.91 5.83
CA LEU A 424 -8.28 5.36 6.04
C LEU A 424 -6.80 5.75 6.04
N PRO A 425 -6.23 6.23 4.91
CA PRO A 425 -4.81 6.49 4.79
C PRO A 425 -4.46 7.91 5.22
N TYR A 426 -3.40 8.04 6.01
CA TYR A 426 -2.55 9.22 6.03
C TYR A 426 -1.18 8.78 5.57
N SER A 427 -1.02 8.70 4.24
CA SER A 427 0.13 8.09 3.58
C SER A 427 1.27 9.08 3.31
N HIS A 428 2.38 8.56 2.78
CA HIS A 428 3.57 9.34 2.41
C HIS A 428 3.26 10.51 1.47
N ASP A 429 2.34 10.34 0.52
CA ASP A 429 1.99 11.36 -0.45
C ASP A 429 1.45 12.65 0.16
N GLU A 430 0.89 12.58 1.37
CA GLU A 430 0.32 13.76 2.02
C GLU A 430 1.34 14.57 2.82
N VAL A 431 2.56 14.07 2.99
CA VAL A 431 3.57 14.70 3.86
C VAL A 431 4.90 14.99 3.15
N VAL A 432 4.84 15.21 1.85
CA VAL A 432 6.00 15.43 0.98
C VAL A 432 5.70 16.51 -0.08
N HIS A 433 6.70 17.01 -0.76
CA HIS A 433 6.62 17.96 -1.89
C HIS A 433 5.91 19.28 -1.58
N GLY A 434 6.16 19.84 -0.40
CA GLY A 434 5.61 21.11 0.02
C GLY A 434 4.18 21.01 0.57
N LYS A 435 3.66 19.80 0.76
CA LYS A 435 2.36 19.59 1.40
C LYS A 435 2.40 19.76 2.94
N GLY A 436 3.60 19.80 3.53
CA GLY A 436 3.84 19.91 4.98
C GLY A 436 3.61 18.58 5.72
N SER A 437 4.06 18.51 6.97
CA SER A 437 3.83 17.34 7.84
C SER A 437 2.41 17.31 8.40
N MET A 438 2.00 16.17 8.98
CA MET A 438 0.67 16.03 9.60
C MET A 438 0.39 17.10 10.66
N ILE A 439 1.38 17.40 11.52
CA ILE A 439 1.23 18.45 12.55
C ILE A 439 1.13 19.85 11.92
N ASN A 440 1.80 20.10 10.81
CA ASN A 440 1.77 21.40 10.14
C ASN A 440 0.50 21.68 9.37
N LYS A 441 -0.28 20.64 9.04
CA LYS A 441 -1.65 20.78 8.51
C LYS A 441 -2.65 21.22 9.58
N MET A 442 -2.30 21.12 10.85
CA MET A 442 -3.16 21.58 11.94
C MET A 442 -3.04 23.09 12.08
N TYR A 443 -4.20 23.77 12.16
CA TYR A 443 -4.25 25.20 12.40
C TYR A 443 -3.88 25.54 13.86
N GLY A 444 -3.26 26.72 14.08
CA GLY A 444 -3.02 27.30 15.39
C GLY A 444 -1.55 27.32 15.84
N ALA A 445 -1.35 27.68 17.10
CA ALA A 445 -0.05 27.67 17.76
C ALA A 445 0.41 26.23 18.06
N TYR A 446 1.62 26.06 18.54
CA TYR A 446 2.25 24.76 18.78
C TYR A 446 1.36 23.80 19.58
N ASP A 447 0.87 24.21 20.75
CA ASP A 447 0.04 23.35 21.62
C ASP A 447 -1.34 23.06 20.97
N GLU A 448 -1.93 24.05 20.29
CA GLU A 448 -3.20 23.91 19.57
C GLU A 448 -3.10 22.92 18.40
N LYS A 449 -1.94 22.90 17.71
CA LYS A 449 -1.67 21.90 16.66
C LYS A 449 -1.68 20.49 17.21
N PHE A 450 -1.02 20.23 18.36
CA PHE A 450 -1.04 18.92 19.00
C PHE A 450 -2.45 18.53 19.48
N ALA A 451 -3.18 19.45 20.08
CA ALA A 451 -4.57 19.20 20.47
C ALA A 451 -5.46 18.84 19.28
N SER A 452 -5.31 19.58 18.17
CA SER A 452 -6.02 19.31 16.93
C SER A 452 -5.64 17.94 16.32
N LEU A 453 -4.34 17.60 16.31
CA LEU A 453 -3.86 16.33 15.77
C LEU A 453 -4.31 15.13 16.63
N ARG A 454 -4.32 15.27 17.99
CA ARG A 454 -4.90 14.26 18.87
C ARG A 454 -6.38 14.03 18.56
N THR A 455 -7.14 15.11 18.34
CA THR A 455 -8.57 15.01 18.00
C THR A 455 -8.76 14.29 16.66
N LEU A 456 -7.99 14.65 15.63
CA LEU A 456 -8.07 14.01 14.32
C LEU A 456 -7.75 12.51 14.41
N TYR A 457 -6.67 12.13 15.10
CA TYR A 457 -6.28 10.72 15.19
C TYR A 457 -7.28 9.91 16.04
N GLY A 458 -7.82 10.50 17.13
CA GLY A 458 -8.90 9.89 17.91
C GLY A 458 -10.16 9.67 17.08
N PHE A 459 -10.55 10.66 16.28
CA PHE A 459 -11.68 10.56 15.33
C PHE A 459 -11.43 9.47 14.29
N THR A 460 -10.26 9.46 13.66
CA THR A 460 -9.86 8.46 12.67
C THR A 460 -9.86 7.06 13.24
N MET A 461 -9.32 6.88 14.46
CA MET A 461 -9.30 5.57 15.11
C MET A 461 -10.71 5.03 15.40
N ALA A 462 -11.65 5.93 15.69
CA ALA A 462 -13.04 5.58 15.94
C ALA A 462 -13.91 5.49 14.67
N HIS A 463 -13.53 6.11 13.56
CA HIS A 463 -14.28 6.08 12.30
C HIS A 463 -14.27 4.66 11.69
N PRO A 464 -15.35 4.18 11.01
CA PRO A 464 -15.33 2.92 10.27
C PRO A 464 -14.22 2.88 9.20
N GLY A 465 -13.56 1.73 9.08
CA GLY A 465 -12.46 1.49 8.15
C GLY A 465 -11.15 1.10 8.87
N LYS A 466 -10.22 0.47 8.16
CA LYS A 466 -8.90 0.12 8.67
C LYS A 466 -8.00 1.36 8.70
N LYS A 467 -6.88 1.32 9.41
CA LYS A 467 -6.05 2.49 9.70
C LYS A 467 -4.70 2.36 9.05
N LEU A 468 -4.23 3.43 8.42
CA LEU A 468 -2.87 3.54 7.88
C LEU A 468 -2.28 4.89 8.27
N LEU A 469 -1.05 4.85 8.78
CA LEU A 469 -0.27 6.03 9.12
C LEU A 469 1.16 5.87 8.60
N PHE A 470 1.61 6.88 7.85
CA PHE A 470 3.00 6.95 7.40
C PHE A 470 3.94 7.30 8.55
N MET A 471 5.14 6.72 8.51
CA MET A 471 6.22 6.93 9.48
C MET A 471 6.48 8.41 9.78
N GLY A 472 6.71 8.72 11.05
CA GLY A 472 6.88 10.09 11.55
C GLY A 472 5.58 10.76 11.98
N GLY A 473 4.43 10.32 11.44
CA GLY A 473 3.11 10.81 11.84
C GLY A 473 2.76 10.45 13.28
N GLU A 474 3.27 9.33 13.80
CA GLU A 474 2.99 8.81 15.14
C GLU A 474 3.65 9.59 16.29
N PHE A 475 4.66 10.37 15.99
CA PHE A 475 5.26 11.31 16.96
C PHE A 475 5.17 12.77 16.50
N ALA A 476 4.29 13.05 15.54
CA ALA A 476 4.04 14.38 15.00
C ALA A 476 5.31 15.05 14.45
N GLN A 477 6.11 14.34 13.64
CA GLN A 477 7.31 14.92 13.00
C GLN A 477 6.99 16.32 12.46
N PHE A 478 7.82 17.30 12.82
CA PHE A 478 7.47 18.70 12.59
C PHE A 478 7.68 19.13 11.13
N VAL A 479 8.73 18.63 10.49
CA VAL A 479 8.99 18.86 9.06
C VAL A 479 8.32 17.78 8.22
N GLU A 480 8.00 18.11 6.97
CA GLU A 480 7.56 17.09 6.01
C GLU A 480 8.63 16.03 5.78
N TRP A 481 8.24 14.88 5.26
CA TRP A 481 9.18 13.79 4.99
C TRP A 481 10.27 14.23 4.00
N ARG A 482 11.52 13.96 4.38
CA ARG A 482 12.72 14.23 3.60
C ARG A 482 13.28 12.90 3.10
N ASP A 483 13.24 12.72 1.80
CA ASP A 483 13.59 11.45 1.14
C ASP A 483 15.11 11.11 1.14
N LYS A 484 15.94 11.97 1.75
CA LYS A 484 17.39 11.78 1.89
C LYS A 484 17.88 11.78 3.33
N GLU A 485 17.00 11.93 4.28
CA GLU A 485 17.32 12.04 5.68
C GLU A 485 16.44 11.12 6.52
N GLN A 486 16.96 10.61 7.62
CA GLN A 486 16.14 9.86 8.56
C GLN A 486 15.09 10.75 9.23
N LEU A 487 14.08 10.11 9.83
CA LEU A 487 13.11 10.80 10.68
C LEU A 487 13.79 11.53 11.84
N ASP A 488 13.17 12.62 12.29
CA ASP A 488 13.68 13.46 13.39
C ASP A 488 13.43 12.81 14.77
N TRP A 489 14.00 11.61 14.98
CA TRP A 489 13.83 10.82 16.22
C TRP A 489 14.16 11.58 17.50
N PHE A 490 15.06 12.57 17.43
CA PHE A 490 15.42 13.43 18.56
C PHE A 490 14.20 14.20 19.12
N LEU A 491 13.12 14.36 18.36
CA LEU A 491 11.91 15.03 18.82
C LEU A 491 11.27 14.29 20.00
N ILE A 492 11.26 12.97 19.97
CA ILE A 492 10.73 12.15 21.08
C ILE A 492 11.58 12.34 22.35
N ASP A 493 12.91 12.37 22.19
CA ASP A 493 13.84 12.41 23.32
C ASP A 493 13.95 13.81 23.93
N GLN A 494 13.76 14.87 23.16
CA GLN A 494 14.07 16.25 23.56
C GLN A 494 12.85 17.12 23.80
N TYR A 495 11.66 16.72 23.32
CA TYR A 495 10.46 17.55 23.39
C TYR A 495 9.27 16.75 23.94
N GLU A 496 8.83 17.14 25.13
CA GLU A 496 7.76 16.46 25.90
C GLU A 496 6.46 16.27 25.09
N MET A 497 6.08 17.26 24.28
CA MET A 497 4.85 17.19 23.48
C MET A 497 4.90 16.08 22.43
N HIS A 498 6.06 15.85 21.82
CA HIS A 498 6.23 14.77 20.84
C HIS A 498 6.24 13.39 21.50
N ASP A 499 6.90 13.24 22.66
CA ASP A 499 6.89 12.02 23.47
C ASP A 499 5.46 11.68 23.95
N SER A 500 4.75 12.68 24.48
CA SER A 500 3.37 12.53 24.94
C SER A 500 2.42 12.17 23.78
N PHE A 501 2.61 12.78 22.63
CA PHE A 501 1.84 12.45 21.43
C PHE A 501 2.13 11.02 20.93
N HIS A 502 3.39 10.59 20.95
CA HIS A 502 3.80 9.22 20.62
C HIS A 502 3.11 8.20 21.54
N LYS A 503 3.09 8.45 22.85
CA LYS A 503 2.33 7.64 23.82
C LYS A 503 0.83 7.61 23.52
N TYR A 504 0.26 8.75 23.10
CA TYR A 504 -1.14 8.82 22.69
C TYR A 504 -1.45 7.91 21.52
N VAL A 505 -0.63 7.91 20.46
CA VAL A 505 -0.82 7.04 19.28
C VAL A 505 -0.68 5.57 19.66
N ALA A 506 0.29 5.21 20.49
CA ALA A 506 0.42 3.85 21.02
C ALA A 506 -0.84 3.42 21.79
N LYS A 507 -1.40 4.32 22.61
CA LYS A 507 -2.64 4.07 23.36
C LYS A 507 -3.86 3.93 22.44
N LEU A 508 -3.95 4.71 21.37
CA LEU A 508 -5.00 4.55 20.37
C LEU A 508 -4.95 3.16 19.70
N ASN A 509 -3.77 2.70 19.31
CA ASN A 509 -3.58 1.37 18.73
C ASN A 509 -3.92 0.24 19.72
N GLU A 510 -3.55 0.39 21.02
CA GLU A 510 -3.92 -0.55 22.08
C GLU A 510 -5.44 -0.66 22.19
N ILE A 511 -6.14 0.47 22.28
CA ILE A 511 -7.61 0.52 22.38
C ILE A 511 -8.24 -0.06 21.12
N TYR A 512 -7.77 0.33 19.93
CA TYR A 512 -8.30 -0.18 18.67
C TYR A 512 -8.24 -1.71 18.61
N LYS A 513 -7.11 -2.31 18.99
CA LYS A 513 -6.96 -3.78 19.01
C LYS A 513 -7.79 -4.49 20.06
N SER A 514 -7.99 -3.85 21.22
CA SER A 514 -8.69 -4.48 22.36
C SER A 514 -10.20 -4.33 22.30
N GLU A 515 -10.72 -3.36 21.53
CA GLU A 515 -12.13 -2.96 21.55
C GLU A 515 -12.86 -3.38 20.25
N PRO A 516 -13.50 -4.56 20.21
CA PRO A 516 -14.15 -5.08 19.00
C PRO A 516 -15.20 -4.14 18.37
N ALA A 517 -15.77 -3.24 19.15
CA ALA A 517 -16.70 -2.24 18.63
C ALA A 517 -16.07 -1.27 17.61
N LEU A 518 -14.74 -1.14 17.58
CA LEU A 518 -14.03 -0.24 16.68
C LEU A 518 -13.68 -0.84 15.32
N TYR A 519 -13.80 -2.18 15.15
CA TYR A 519 -13.36 -2.84 13.91
C TYR A 519 -14.24 -3.99 13.40
N GLU A 520 -15.02 -4.70 14.27
CA GLU A 520 -15.75 -5.90 13.83
C GLU A 520 -16.83 -5.62 12.77
N LEU A 521 -17.37 -4.40 12.72
CA LEU A 521 -18.45 -3.99 11.80
C LEU A 521 -18.06 -2.75 10.99
N ASP A 522 -16.80 -2.67 10.53
CA ASP A 522 -16.35 -1.56 9.70
C ASP A 522 -17.07 -1.50 8.34
N GLN A 523 -17.56 -2.62 7.83
CA GLN A 523 -18.25 -2.73 6.54
C GLN A 523 -19.77 -2.85 6.67
N ASP A 524 -20.31 -2.72 7.90
CA ASP A 524 -21.74 -2.89 8.16
C ASP A 524 -22.32 -1.65 8.87
N PRO A 525 -23.33 -0.98 8.30
CA PRO A 525 -23.99 0.17 8.93
C PRO A 525 -24.49 -0.09 10.34
N ALA A 526 -24.75 -1.35 10.71
CA ALA A 526 -25.13 -1.72 12.07
C ALA A 526 -24.04 -1.44 13.12
N GLY A 527 -22.78 -1.26 12.68
CA GLY A 527 -21.62 -0.92 13.51
C GLY A 527 -21.54 0.54 13.95
N PHE A 528 -22.36 1.42 13.38
CA PHE A 528 -22.28 2.86 13.59
C PHE A 528 -23.66 3.48 13.87
N GLU A 529 -23.70 4.49 14.73
CA GLU A 529 -24.92 5.26 15.00
C GLU A 529 -24.55 6.69 15.39
N TRP A 530 -25.01 7.68 14.61
CA TRP A 530 -24.87 9.08 14.98
C TRP A 530 -25.67 9.40 16.26
N CYS A 531 -25.02 10.03 17.22
CA CYS A 531 -25.65 10.67 18.36
C CYS A 531 -25.83 12.17 18.13
N LEU A 532 -24.80 12.79 17.55
CA LEU A 532 -24.77 14.21 17.25
C LEU A 532 -23.98 14.41 15.95
N GLN A 533 -24.69 14.66 14.86
CA GLN A 533 -24.09 14.80 13.54
C GLN A 533 -23.96 16.26 13.09
N ARG A 534 -24.92 17.11 13.45
CA ARG A 534 -25.15 18.43 12.83
C ARG A 534 -24.95 19.61 13.77
N ASP A 535 -24.12 19.47 14.78
CA ASP A 535 -23.79 20.61 15.67
C ASP A 535 -22.61 21.40 15.11
N ALA A 536 -22.86 22.04 13.96
CA ALA A 536 -21.88 22.85 13.26
C ALA A 536 -21.45 24.08 14.07
N ASP A 537 -22.36 24.70 14.80
CA ASP A 537 -22.09 25.90 15.60
C ASP A 537 -21.02 25.66 16.68
N HIS A 538 -20.95 24.45 17.21
CA HIS A 538 -19.93 24.04 18.18
C HIS A 538 -18.80 23.23 17.55
N SER A 539 -18.91 22.85 16.26
CA SER A 539 -17.99 21.92 15.58
C SER A 539 -17.74 20.63 16.37
N VAL A 540 -18.81 20.06 16.91
CA VAL A 540 -18.78 18.83 17.69
C VAL A 540 -19.53 17.73 16.97
N VAL A 541 -18.95 16.54 16.94
CA VAL A 541 -19.63 15.32 16.49
C VAL A 541 -19.62 14.27 17.59
N ALA A 542 -20.67 13.45 17.65
CA ALA A 542 -20.71 12.30 18.53
C ALA A 542 -21.42 11.13 17.87
N PHE A 543 -20.86 9.93 18.04
CA PHE A 543 -21.39 8.69 17.48
C PHE A 543 -21.08 7.49 18.35
N ILE A 544 -21.78 6.40 18.11
CA ILE A 544 -21.57 5.12 18.78
C ILE A 544 -21.03 4.12 17.79
N ARG A 545 -19.93 3.45 18.15
CA ARG A 545 -19.43 2.24 17.49
C ARG A 545 -19.94 1.01 18.23
N LYS A 546 -20.25 -0.05 17.48
CA LYS A 546 -20.83 -1.29 17.99
C LYS A 546 -20.13 -2.50 17.40
N ASN A 547 -19.96 -3.56 18.22
CA ASN A 547 -19.50 -4.85 17.71
C ASN A 547 -20.65 -5.78 17.29
N LYS A 548 -20.30 -6.92 16.70
CA LYS A 548 -21.26 -7.98 16.36
C LYS A 548 -22.00 -8.48 17.61
N LYS A 549 -23.30 -8.66 17.46
CA LYS A 549 -24.14 -9.25 18.51
C LYS A 549 -23.97 -10.76 18.50
N GLY A 550 -23.26 -11.33 19.48
CA GLY A 550 -23.02 -12.77 19.59
C GLY A 550 -24.04 -13.51 20.48
N ARG A 551 -24.18 -14.83 20.31
CA ARG A 551 -24.95 -15.67 21.26
C ARG A 551 -24.29 -15.63 22.65
N GLY A 552 -25.01 -15.09 23.66
CA GLY A 552 -24.52 -15.01 25.04
C GLY A 552 -23.50 -13.90 25.31
N ARG A 553 -23.07 -13.12 24.31
CA ARG A 553 -22.18 -11.97 24.46
C ARG A 553 -23.00 -10.67 24.38
N LYS A 554 -22.87 -9.80 25.39
CA LYS A 554 -23.48 -8.46 25.32
C LYS A 554 -22.79 -7.68 24.20
N GLN A 555 -23.59 -6.97 23.40
CA GLN A 555 -23.06 -6.04 22.42
C GLN A 555 -22.32 -4.92 23.14
N GLN A 556 -21.04 -4.76 22.80
CA GLN A 556 -20.23 -3.64 23.23
C GLN A 556 -20.63 -2.39 22.43
N GLN A 557 -20.61 -1.24 23.09
CA GLN A 557 -20.87 0.06 22.48
C GLN A 557 -19.85 1.06 23.02
N ILE A 558 -19.21 1.80 22.14
CA ILE A 558 -18.27 2.86 22.47
C ILE A 558 -18.86 4.17 21.96
N LEU A 559 -19.08 5.12 22.85
CA LEU A 559 -19.45 6.49 22.51
C LEU A 559 -18.16 7.28 22.24
N CYS A 560 -18.06 7.86 21.08
CA CYS A 560 -17.00 8.78 20.68
C CYS A 560 -17.57 10.19 20.62
N VAL A 561 -16.87 11.15 21.21
CA VAL A 561 -17.23 12.57 21.19
C VAL A 561 -15.99 13.35 20.78
N CYS A 562 -16.09 14.11 19.71
CA CYS A 562 -14.97 14.89 19.17
C CYS A 562 -15.35 16.38 19.13
N ASN A 563 -14.56 17.20 19.80
CA ASN A 563 -14.63 18.67 19.74
C ASN A 563 -13.49 19.17 18.84
N PHE A 564 -13.83 19.77 17.72
CA PHE A 564 -12.87 20.29 16.74
C PHE A 564 -12.57 21.79 16.92
N THR A 565 -12.81 22.34 18.11
CA THR A 565 -12.51 23.74 18.43
C THR A 565 -11.67 23.84 19.70
N PRO A 566 -10.94 24.95 19.91
CA PRO A 566 -10.23 25.21 21.16
C PRO A 566 -11.18 25.64 22.29
N MET A 567 -12.49 25.69 22.04
CA MET A 567 -13.47 26.15 23.03
C MET A 567 -13.84 25.03 24.00
N GLU A 568 -13.84 25.35 25.29
CA GLU A 568 -14.39 24.50 26.32
C GLU A 568 -15.92 24.67 26.41
N TRP A 569 -16.64 23.57 26.42
CA TRP A 569 -18.07 23.55 26.46
C TRP A 569 -18.57 23.00 27.79
N ASP A 570 -18.79 23.89 28.78
CA ASP A 570 -19.35 23.53 30.09
C ASP A 570 -20.72 22.85 29.96
N LYS A 571 -20.90 21.68 30.60
CA LYS A 571 -22.16 20.94 30.61
C LYS A 571 -22.73 20.59 29.24
N TYR A 572 -21.85 20.31 28.27
CA TYR A 572 -22.24 19.92 26.92
C TYR A 572 -23.13 18.67 26.91
N LYS A 573 -24.19 18.68 26.11
CA LYS A 573 -25.22 17.61 26.11
C LYS A 573 -25.13 16.80 24.84
N VAL A 574 -24.76 15.54 24.97
CA VAL A 574 -24.78 14.58 23.86
C VAL A 574 -26.04 13.72 23.98
N PRO A 575 -26.92 13.69 22.97
CA PRO A 575 -28.09 12.81 22.97
C PRO A 575 -27.63 11.35 22.85
N LEU A 576 -28.24 10.47 23.64
CA LEU A 576 -27.99 9.02 23.60
C LEU A 576 -29.28 8.26 23.27
N PRO A 577 -29.23 7.18 22.49
CA PRO A 577 -30.40 6.37 22.15
C PRO A 577 -31.13 5.82 23.38
N LYS A 578 -30.37 5.55 24.44
CA LYS A 578 -30.91 5.03 25.73
C LYS A 578 -30.08 5.51 26.91
N LYS A 579 -30.68 5.52 28.09
CA LYS A 579 -29.94 5.75 29.33
C LYS A 579 -28.91 4.64 29.53
N SER A 580 -27.66 5.00 29.69
CA SER A 580 -26.52 4.07 29.81
C SER A 580 -25.62 4.48 30.98
N LYS A 581 -24.91 3.52 31.57
CA LYS A 581 -23.74 3.79 32.41
C LYS A 581 -22.54 3.88 31.47
N LEU A 582 -21.82 4.98 31.52
CA LEU A 582 -20.62 5.21 30.74
C LEU A 582 -19.37 5.03 31.60
N THR A 583 -18.30 4.53 31.02
CA THR A 583 -16.97 4.47 31.63
C THR A 583 -16.01 5.09 30.65
N LYS A 584 -15.21 6.08 31.06
CA LYS A 584 -14.20 6.71 30.25
C LYS A 584 -13.09 5.67 29.96
N ILE A 585 -12.68 5.51 28.70
CA ILE A 585 -11.60 4.64 28.27
C ILE A 585 -10.41 5.44 27.71
N LEU A 586 -10.66 6.64 27.21
CA LEU A 586 -9.64 7.56 26.70
C LEU A 586 -10.15 8.99 26.78
N ASP A 587 -9.25 9.90 27.08
CA ASP A 587 -9.43 11.33 26.94
C ASP A 587 -8.15 11.94 26.37
N SER A 588 -8.23 12.59 25.21
CA SER A 588 -7.07 13.17 24.53
C SER A 588 -6.48 14.39 25.24
N SER A 589 -7.16 14.93 26.27
CA SER A 589 -6.68 16.05 27.08
C SER A 589 -5.97 15.61 28.36
N GLU A 590 -5.73 14.31 28.57
CA GLU A 590 -4.94 13.83 29.72
C GLU A 590 -3.49 14.33 29.63
N LEU A 591 -2.90 14.63 30.80
CA LEU A 591 -1.52 15.11 30.92
C LEU A 591 -0.51 14.18 30.24
N ASP A 592 -0.70 12.86 30.41
CA ASP A 592 0.18 11.84 29.81
C ASP A 592 0.25 11.92 28.27
N PHE A 593 -0.75 12.56 27.65
CA PHE A 593 -0.82 12.75 26.21
C PHE A 593 -0.52 14.20 25.78
N GLY A 594 0.02 15.02 26.69
CA GLY A 594 0.34 16.42 26.41
C GLY A 594 -0.91 17.32 26.39
N GLY A 595 -1.96 16.93 27.07
CA GLY A 595 -3.12 17.78 27.35
C GLY A 595 -2.89 18.68 28.57
N ASP A 596 -3.86 19.54 28.87
CA ASP A 596 -3.81 20.47 30.01
C ASP A 596 -4.19 19.85 31.35
N GLY A 597 -4.68 18.60 31.32
CA GLY A 597 -5.03 17.83 32.52
C GLY A 597 -6.29 18.29 33.22
N ASP A 598 -7.01 19.28 32.69
CA ASP A 598 -8.30 19.74 33.26
C ASP A 598 -9.42 18.73 32.96
N VAL A 599 -9.04 17.47 33.05
CA VAL A 599 -10.00 16.37 33.11
C VAL A 599 -10.50 16.29 34.56
N SER A 600 -11.16 17.33 35.03
CA SER A 600 -11.97 17.21 36.25
C SER A 600 -12.73 15.91 36.10
N GLU A 601 -12.82 15.08 37.17
CA GLU A 601 -13.64 13.88 37.20
C GLU A 601 -15.01 14.21 36.57
N SER A 602 -15.08 14.22 35.26
CA SER A 602 -16.27 14.58 34.52
C SER A 602 -17.26 13.47 34.83
N LYS A 603 -18.07 13.69 35.85
CA LYS A 603 -19.21 12.85 36.22
C LYS A 603 -20.14 12.85 35.01
N VAL A 604 -19.86 11.98 34.07
CA VAL A 604 -20.76 11.75 32.94
C VAL A 604 -22.05 11.23 33.51
N SER A 605 -23.02 12.15 33.74
CA SER A 605 -24.33 11.80 34.25
C SER A 605 -25.32 11.70 33.11
N THR A 606 -25.98 10.55 32.97
CA THR A 606 -27.06 10.39 32.00
C THR A 606 -28.40 10.68 32.64
N LYS A 607 -29.14 11.68 32.15
CA LYS A 607 -30.51 11.99 32.53
C LYS A 607 -31.49 11.63 31.41
N ARG A 608 -32.66 11.13 31.75
CA ARG A 608 -33.76 10.98 30.77
C ARG A 608 -34.43 12.33 30.59
N VAL A 609 -34.18 12.98 29.44
CA VAL A 609 -34.82 14.25 29.08
C VAL A 609 -35.85 13.94 27.99
N LYS A 610 -37.07 14.46 28.14
CA LYS A 610 -38.09 14.38 27.09
C LYS A 610 -37.80 15.50 26.10
N VAL A 611 -37.11 15.20 25.02
CA VAL A 611 -36.86 16.14 23.93
C VAL A 611 -38.01 16.00 22.94
N CYS A 612 -38.80 17.07 22.78
CA CYS A 612 -39.77 17.17 21.71
C CYS A 612 -39.00 17.54 20.44
N LEU A 613 -38.63 16.57 19.65
CA LEU A 613 -38.10 16.80 18.30
C LEU A 613 -39.28 17.18 17.40
N LEU A 614 -39.47 18.46 17.18
CA LEU A 614 -40.27 18.94 16.06
C LEU A 614 -39.45 18.68 14.78
N TYR A 615 -39.66 17.51 14.19
CA TYR A 615 -39.28 17.27 12.81
C TYR A 615 -40.23 18.06 11.91
N THR A 616 -39.79 19.21 11.43
CA THR A 616 -40.34 19.80 10.20
C THR A 616 -39.55 19.24 9.02
N SER A 617 -39.85 18.03 8.62
CA SER A 617 -39.56 17.69 7.22
C SER A 617 -40.58 18.50 6.39
N PRO A 618 -40.14 19.23 5.32
CA PRO A 618 -41.09 19.83 4.43
C PRO A 618 -41.95 18.72 3.82
N SER A 619 -43.26 18.82 4.04
CA SER A 619 -44.22 17.94 3.39
C SER A 619 -44.12 18.15 1.88
N PRO A 620 -44.25 17.12 1.05
CA PRO A 620 -44.32 17.28 -0.40
C PRO A 620 -45.39 18.27 -0.88
N ARG A 621 -46.33 18.68 0.00
CA ARG A 621 -47.35 19.70 -0.29
C ARG A 621 -46.88 21.13 -0.14
N ASP A 622 -45.71 21.39 0.49
CA ASP A 622 -45.21 22.74 0.69
C ASP A 622 -44.40 23.28 -0.51
N THR A 623 -44.04 22.43 -1.45
CA THR A 623 -43.35 22.80 -2.69
C THR A 623 -44.28 23.25 -3.82
N GLU A 624 -45.60 23.09 -3.68
CA GLU A 624 -46.58 23.50 -4.71
C GLU A 624 -47.14 24.93 -4.52
N ARG A 625 -46.78 25.65 -3.45
CA ARG A 625 -47.29 27.02 -3.18
C ARG A 625 -46.32 28.17 -3.46
N SER A 626 -45.15 27.89 -4.06
CA SER A 626 -44.25 28.95 -4.55
C SER A 626 -44.00 28.78 -6.04
N ARG A 627 -45.06 29.01 -6.82
CA ARG A 627 -45.00 29.42 -8.24
C ARG A 627 -45.80 30.70 -8.44
#